data_94f4695d8e4cdc2991ffe92fd210f1e4
#
_entry.id   94f4695d8e4cdc2991ffe92fd210f1e4
#
_cell.length_a   1.000
_cell.length_b   1.000
_cell.length_c   1.000
_cell.angle_alpha   90.00
_cell.angle_beta   90.00
_cell.angle_gamma   90.00
#
_symmetry.space_group_name_H-M   'P 1'
#
loop_
_entity.id
_entity.type
_entity.pdbx_description
1 polymer ?
#
loop_
_entity_poly.entity_id
_entity_poly.type
_entity_poly.pdbx_seq_one_letter_code
_entity_poly.pdbx_strand_id
1 'polypeptide(L)'
;MAGKLTDDTVRCSFCNKPQSQVRKLIAGPNGAYICDECVDVCAEIIEEEFEYEERNRFEDINLLTPEEIKAFLDDYVIGQDEAKKVLSVAVYNHYKRIMAGEDLGVELQKSNILMLGPTGCGKTLLAQTLAKILNVPFAIADATALTEAGYVGEDVENILLKVIQAADGDIERAEHGIIYIDEIDKITRKSENPSIKIGRAHV
;
A
#
# COMPACT_ATOMS: atom_id res chain seq x y z
N MET A 1 65.33 -18.59 1.92
CA MET A 1 64.23 -19.55 1.68
C MET A 1 62.98 -18.93 2.25
N ALA A 2 62.20 -18.27 1.41
CA ALA A 2 60.90 -17.71 1.82
C ALA A 2 59.87 -18.85 1.86
N GLY A 3 59.46 -19.26 3.06
CA GLY A 3 58.38 -20.23 3.24
C GLY A 3 57.10 -19.66 2.68
N LYS A 4 56.55 -20.33 1.68
CA LYS A 4 55.18 -20.15 1.21
C LYS A 4 54.28 -20.50 2.41
N LEU A 5 53.79 -19.46 3.11
CA LEU A 5 52.65 -19.64 4.02
C LEU A 5 51.50 -20.17 3.18
N THR A 6 51.14 -21.42 3.44
CA THR A 6 50.03 -22.07 2.77
C THR A 6 48.72 -21.34 3.13
N ASP A 7 48.05 -20.89 2.10
CA ASP A 7 46.80 -20.10 2.07
C ASP A 7 45.58 -20.87 2.65
N ASP A 8 45.82 -21.91 3.41
CA ASP A 8 44.85 -22.87 3.94
C ASP A 8 44.35 -22.50 5.36
N THR A 9 44.78 -21.36 5.90
CA THR A 9 44.45 -20.97 7.28
C THR A 9 43.14 -20.20 7.36
N VAL A 10 42.68 -19.57 6.27
CA VAL A 10 41.45 -18.78 6.24
C VAL A 10 40.33 -19.61 5.61
N ARG A 11 39.25 -19.79 6.37
CA ARG A 11 38.09 -20.58 5.97
C ARG A 11 36.81 -19.80 6.11
N CYS A 12 35.83 -20.11 5.26
CA CYS A 12 34.48 -19.59 5.40
C CYS A 12 33.88 -20.02 6.76
N SER A 13 33.40 -19.06 7.54
CA SER A 13 32.78 -19.34 8.85
C SER A 13 31.42 -20.04 8.75
N PHE A 14 30.81 -20.03 7.56
CA PHE A 14 29.51 -20.66 7.30
C PHE A 14 29.62 -22.10 6.79
N CYS A 15 30.39 -22.35 5.72
CA CYS A 15 30.50 -23.66 5.10
C CYS A 15 31.87 -24.38 5.35
N ASN A 16 32.79 -23.70 6.02
CA ASN A 16 34.14 -24.20 6.35
C ASN A 16 35.05 -24.51 5.15
N LYS A 17 34.68 -24.08 3.92
CA LYS A 17 35.54 -24.22 2.74
C LYS A 17 36.75 -23.32 2.87
N PRO A 18 37.99 -23.82 2.53
CA PRO A 18 39.19 -22.99 2.53
C PRO A 18 39.17 -22.01 1.33
N GLN A 19 39.98 -20.96 1.41
CA GLN A 19 40.09 -19.95 0.38
C GLN A 19 40.44 -20.51 -1.02
N SER A 20 41.15 -21.66 -1.06
CA SER A 20 41.51 -22.33 -2.32
C SER A 20 40.32 -22.97 -3.06
N GLN A 21 39.19 -23.17 -2.40
CA GLN A 21 37.99 -23.86 -2.92
C GLN A 21 36.83 -22.86 -3.27
N VAL A 22 37.01 -21.56 -3.03
CA VAL A 22 36.01 -20.55 -3.25
C VAL A 22 36.57 -19.46 -4.15
N ARG A 23 35.74 -18.73 -4.89
CA ARG A 23 36.19 -17.66 -5.77
C ARG A 23 36.64 -16.44 -4.97
N LYS A 24 35.94 -16.15 -3.88
CA LYS A 24 36.20 -15.00 -3.03
C LYS A 24 35.82 -15.27 -1.58
N LEU A 25 36.66 -14.80 -0.66
CA LEU A 25 36.37 -14.75 0.76
C LEU A 25 36.27 -13.28 1.18
N ILE A 26 35.17 -12.91 1.81
CA ILE A 26 34.92 -11.56 2.33
C ILE A 26 35.18 -11.61 3.84
N ALA A 27 36.06 -10.72 4.30
CA ALA A 27 36.40 -10.63 5.72
C ALA A 27 35.36 -9.77 6.44
N GLY A 28 34.85 -10.28 7.53
CA GLY A 28 34.00 -9.58 8.49
C GLY A 28 34.76 -9.16 9.75
N PRO A 29 34.08 -8.54 10.71
CA PRO A 29 34.67 -8.20 12.00
C PRO A 29 35.00 -9.48 12.80
N ASN A 30 35.93 -9.35 13.75
CA ASN A 30 36.32 -10.42 14.68
C ASN A 30 36.87 -11.71 14.00
N GLY A 31 37.45 -11.59 12.79
CA GLY A 31 38.04 -12.73 12.10
C GLY A 31 37.02 -13.68 11.45
N ALA A 32 35.79 -13.26 11.28
CA ALA A 32 34.79 -13.99 10.50
C ALA A 32 35.05 -13.83 9.01
N TYR A 33 34.78 -14.89 8.23
CA TYR A 33 34.87 -14.88 6.77
C TYR A 33 33.62 -15.52 6.16
N ILE A 34 33.13 -14.97 5.05
CA ILE A 34 32.04 -15.58 4.27
C ILE A 34 32.49 -15.72 2.82
N CYS A 35 32.20 -16.87 2.20
CA CYS A 35 32.51 -17.07 0.78
C CYS A 35 31.35 -16.61 -0.12
N ASP A 36 31.67 -16.42 -1.40
CA ASP A 36 30.72 -16.07 -2.43
C ASP A 36 29.51 -17.01 -2.50
N GLU A 37 29.73 -18.33 -2.48
CA GLU A 37 28.63 -19.30 -2.48
C GLU A 37 27.68 -19.16 -1.26
N CYS A 38 28.23 -18.87 -0.08
CA CYS A 38 27.39 -18.65 1.11
C CYS A 38 26.67 -17.30 1.07
N VAL A 39 27.25 -16.29 0.41
CA VAL A 39 26.54 -15.00 0.18
C VAL A 39 25.34 -15.23 -0.73
N ASP A 40 25.51 -16.00 -1.82
CA ASP A 40 24.41 -16.29 -2.75
C ASP A 40 23.29 -17.04 -2.03
N VAL A 41 23.58 -18.08 -1.24
CA VAL A 41 22.58 -18.80 -0.45
C VAL A 41 21.91 -17.91 0.59
N CYS A 42 22.65 -17.02 1.25
CA CYS A 42 22.04 -16.08 2.19
C CYS A 42 21.13 -15.07 1.49
N ALA A 43 21.50 -14.61 0.29
CA ALA A 43 20.67 -13.71 -0.51
C ALA A 43 19.36 -14.40 -0.91
N GLU A 44 19.43 -15.64 -1.42
CA GLU A 44 18.23 -16.43 -1.76
C GLU A 44 17.28 -16.60 -0.56
N ILE A 45 17.81 -16.94 0.62
CA ILE A 45 16.98 -17.09 1.82
C ILE A 45 16.31 -15.77 2.23
N ILE A 46 17.05 -14.67 2.16
CA ILE A 46 16.53 -13.34 2.48
C ILE A 46 15.45 -12.93 1.47
N GLU A 47 15.66 -13.17 0.18
CA GLU A 47 14.67 -12.90 -0.87
C GLU A 47 13.41 -13.74 -0.65
N GLU A 48 13.52 -15.04 -0.34
CA GLU A 48 12.38 -15.90 -0.02
C GLU A 48 11.60 -15.41 1.21
N GLU A 49 12.30 -14.94 2.27
CA GLU A 49 11.65 -14.37 3.45
C GLU A 49 10.89 -13.07 3.11
N PHE A 50 11.49 -12.17 2.33
CA PHE A 50 10.82 -10.95 1.88
C PHE A 50 9.60 -11.25 1.01
N GLU A 51 9.70 -12.20 0.06
CA GLU A 51 8.55 -12.61 -0.75
C GLU A 51 7.44 -13.26 0.08
N TYR A 52 7.80 -13.97 1.15
CA TYR A 52 6.83 -14.56 2.08
C TYR A 52 6.12 -13.47 2.90
N GLU A 53 6.85 -12.49 3.41
CA GLU A 53 6.28 -11.35 4.12
C GLU A 53 5.39 -10.50 3.22
N GLU A 54 5.80 -10.23 1.97
CA GLU A 54 4.97 -9.51 1.01
C GLU A 54 3.68 -10.26 0.66
N ARG A 55 3.73 -11.58 0.49
CA ARG A 55 2.52 -12.40 0.26
C ARG A 55 1.57 -12.35 1.44
N ASN A 56 2.06 -12.47 2.67
CA ASN A 56 1.25 -12.42 3.88
C ASN A 56 0.63 -11.02 4.12
N ARG A 57 1.27 -9.96 3.65
CA ARG A 57 0.76 -8.57 3.74
C ARG A 57 -0.60 -8.38 3.10
N PHE A 58 -0.97 -9.21 2.12
CA PHE A 58 -2.24 -9.16 1.39
C PHE A 58 -3.22 -10.29 1.75
N GLU A 59 -2.86 -11.20 2.67
CA GLU A 59 -3.74 -12.32 3.05
C GLU A 59 -5.09 -11.85 3.62
N ASP A 60 -5.12 -10.67 4.24
CA ASP A 60 -6.34 -10.09 4.79
C ASP A 60 -7.25 -9.46 3.73
N ILE A 61 -6.74 -9.16 2.52
CA ILE A 61 -7.53 -8.51 1.47
C ILE A 61 -8.30 -9.55 0.66
N ASN A 62 -9.62 -9.53 0.78
CA ASN A 62 -10.49 -10.43 0.04
C ASN A 62 -10.76 -9.90 -1.37
N LEU A 63 -9.81 -10.11 -2.29
CA LEU A 63 -9.95 -9.67 -3.68
C LEU A 63 -10.83 -10.62 -4.48
N LEU A 64 -12.13 -10.35 -4.49
CA LEU A 64 -13.12 -11.02 -5.31
C LEU A 64 -13.07 -10.51 -6.77
N THR A 65 -13.60 -11.30 -7.71
CA THR A 65 -13.76 -10.86 -9.10
C THR A 65 -14.77 -9.70 -9.21
N PRO A 66 -14.73 -8.89 -10.27
CA PRO A 66 -15.68 -7.79 -10.45
C PRO A 66 -17.15 -8.23 -10.44
N GLU A 67 -17.44 -9.44 -10.92
CA GLU A 67 -18.78 -10.01 -10.92
C GLU A 67 -19.25 -10.34 -9.50
N GLU A 68 -18.37 -10.93 -8.68
CA GLU A 68 -18.65 -11.23 -7.28
C GLU A 68 -18.80 -9.95 -6.45
N ILE A 69 -17.92 -8.95 -6.65
CA ILE A 69 -18.04 -7.65 -5.99
C ILE A 69 -19.39 -7.01 -6.32
N LYS A 70 -19.79 -7.03 -7.62
CA LYS A 70 -21.09 -6.50 -8.03
C LYS A 70 -22.24 -7.27 -7.38
N ALA A 71 -22.18 -8.58 -7.33
CA ALA A 71 -23.22 -9.40 -6.70
C ALA A 71 -23.39 -9.05 -5.23
N PHE A 72 -22.30 -8.90 -4.48
CA PHE A 72 -22.36 -8.41 -3.11
C PHE A 72 -22.97 -7.01 -2.99
N LEU A 73 -22.60 -6.09 -3.88
CA LEU A 73 -23.19 -4.75 -3.89
C LEU A 73 -24.70 -4.79 -4.16
N ASP A 74 -25.18 -5.75 -4.96
CA ASP A 74 -26.60 -5.93 -5.26
C ASP A 74 -27.41 -6.33 -4.03
N ASP A 75 -26.81 -7.06 -3.08
CA ASP A 75 -27.45 -7.46 -1.83
C ASP A 75 -27.67 -6.26 -0.87
N TYR A 76 -26.82 -5.23 -0.93
CA TYR A 76 -26.88 -4.09 0.00
C TYR A 76 -27.47 -2.82 -0.61
N VAL A 77 -27.34 -2.63 -1.92
CA VAL A 77 -27.74 -1.40 -2.61
C VAL A 77 -28.70 -1.73 -3.73
N ILE A 78 -29.90 -1.19 -3.66
CA ILE A 78 -30.92 -1.37 -4.70
C ILE A 78 -30.67 -0.42 -5.86
N GLY A 79 -30.67 -0.92 -7.10
CA GLY A 79 -30.43 -0.14 -8.30
C GLY A 79 -28.95 0.25 -8.48
N GLN A 80 -28.68 1.32 -9.21
CA GLN A 80 -27.32 1.83 -9.49
C GLN A 80 -26.42 0.82 -10.24
N ASP A 81 -26.96 0.01 -11.12
CA ASP A 81 -26.25 -1.11 -11.77
C ASP A 81 -25.01 -0.68 -12.51
N GLU A 82 -25.04 0.45 -13.24
CA GLU A 82 -23.89 0.94 -13.98
C GLU A 82 -22.78 1.43 -13.03
N ALA A 83 -23.14 2.16 -11.97
CA ALA A 83 -22.18 2.60 -10.97
C ALA A 83 -21.51 1.41 -10.26
N LYS A 84 -22.28 0.37 -9.92
CA LYS A 84 -21.75 -0.85 -9.30
C LYS A 84 -20.77 -1.58 -10.22
N LYS A 85 -21.08 -1.72 -11.51
CA LYS A 85 -20.16 -2.34 -12.48
C LYS A 85 -18.84 -1.57 -12.57
N VAL A 86 -18.92 -0.25 -12.76
CA VAL A 86 -17.73 0.60 -12.88
C VAL A 86 -16.89 0.53 -11.61
N LEU A 87 -17.52 0.65 -10.43
CA LEU A 87 -16.84 0.56 -9.15
C LEU A 87 -16.17 -0.81 -8.94
N SER A 88 -16.88 -1.90 -9.24
CA SER A 88 -16.34 -3.26 -9.09
C SER A 88 -15.09 -3.48 -9.93
N VAL A 89 -15.09 -3.03 -11.20
CA VAL A 89 -13.93 -3.13 -12.08
C VAL A 89 -12.79 -2.22 -11.62
N ALA A 90 -13.10 -0.98 -11.26
CA ALA A 90 -12.08 0.00 -10.85
C ALA A 90 -11.37 -0.44 -9.56
N VAL A 91 -12.13 -0.91 -8.58
CA VAL A 91 -11.60 -1.39 -7.30
C VAL A 91 -10.80 -2.69 -7.49
N TYR A 92 -11.30 -3.64 -8.27
CA TYR A 92 -10.57 -4.85 -8.60
C TYR A 92 -9.22 -4.53 -9.26
N ASN A 93 -9.19 -3.66 -10.26
CA ASN A 93 -7.96 -3.27 -10.93
C ASN A 93 -6.99 -2.56 -10.00
N HIS A 94 -7.50 -1.75 -9.06
CA HIS A 94 -6.69 -1.06 -8.06
C HIS A 94 -5.96 -2.05 -7.14
N TYR A 95 -6.70 -2.96 -6.50
CA TYR A 95 -6.09 -3.93 -5.59
C TYR A 95 -5.24 -4.97 -6.31
N LYS A 96 -5.66 -5.42 -7.49
CA LYS A 96 -4.83 -6.31 -8.32
C LYS A 96 -3.47 -5.69 -8.66
N ARG A 97 -3.44 -4.36 -8.93
CA ARG A 97 -2.19 -3.66 -9.17
C ARG A 97 -1.32 -3.60 -7.90
N ILE A 98 -1.90 -3.31 -6.73
CA ILE A 98 -1.17 -3.27 -5.46
C ILE A 98 -0.56 -4.64 -5.16
N MET A 99 -1.33 -5.72 -5.35
CA MET A 99 -0.90 -7.09 -5.09
C MET A 99 0.11 -7.64 -6.12
N ALA A 100 0.20 -7.04 -7.30
CA ALA A 100 1.09 -7.51 -8.37
C ALA A 100 2.56 -7.04 -8.20
N GLY A 101 2.86 -6.18 -7.21
CA GLY A 101 4.20 -5.64 -6.99
C GLY A 101 4.71 -4.72 -8.10
N GLU A 102 5.98 -4.33 -8.02
CA GLU A 102 6.60 -3.36 -8.93
C GLU A 102 7.07 -3.96 -10.28
N ASP A 103 7.13 -5.28 -10.42
CA ASP A 103 7.83 -5.95 -11.53
C ASP A 103 6.95 -6.24 -12.77
N LEU A 104 5.99 -5.39 -13.06
CA LEU A 104 5.11 -5.55 -14.24
C LEU A 104 5.71 -4.99 -15.54
N GLY A 105 6.88 -4.36 -15.50
CA GLY A 105 7.51 -3.71 -16.68
C GLY A 105 6.67 -2.58 -17.30
N VAL A 106 5.56 -2.20 -16.65
CA VAL A 106 4.64 -1.14 -17.07
C VAL A 106 4.30 -0.26 -15.88
N GLU A 107 4.48 1.03 -16.01
CA GLU A 107 4.07 2.01 -15.01
C GLU A 107 2.54 2.12 -14.96
N LEU A 108 1.94 1.63 -13.90
CA LEU A 108 0.49 1.72 -13.66
C LEU A 108 0.18 2.92 -12.77
N GLN A 109 -0.53 3.90 -13.31
CA GLN A 109 -0.90 5.09 -12.54
C GLN A 109 -2.00 4.79 -11.51
N LYS A 110 -1.89 5.45 -10.34
CA LYS A 110 -2.95 5.45 -9.33
C LYS A 110 -4.12 6.27 -9.84
N SER A 111 -5.36 5.80 -9.62
CA SER A 111 -6.57 6.52 -10.01
C SER A 111 -7.50 6.67 -8.81
N ASN A 112 -8.05 7.87 -8.65
CA ASN A 112 -9.13 8.15 -7.71
C ASN A 112 -10.47 8.01 -8.43
N ILE A 113 -11.52 7.63 -7.69
CA ILE A 113 -12.87 7.48 -8.24
C ILE A 113 -13.71 8.67 -7.81
N LEU A 114 -14.26 9.42 -8.77
CA LEU A 114 -15.20 10.51 -8.51
C LEU A 114 -16.63 9.99 -8.63
N MET A 115 -17.41 10.11 -7.55
CA MET A 115 -18.81 9.72 -7.50
C MET A 115 -19.70 10.95 -7.55
N LEU A 116 -20.49 11.10 -8.61
CA LEU A 116 -21.43 12.20 -8.82
C LEU A 116 -22.88 11.71 -8.68
N GLY A 117 -23.70 12.49 -8.00
CA GLY A 117 -25.12 12.19 -7.84
C GLY A 117 -25.75 12.98 -6.69
N PRO A 118 -27.10 13.03 -6.64
CA PRO A 118 -27.82 13.76 -5.60
C PRO A 118 -27.56 13.18 -4.20
N THR A 119 -27.86 13.97 -3.18
CA THR A 119 -27.81 13.49 -1.79
C THR A 119 -28.78 12.34 -1.60
N GLY A 120 -28.39 11.33 -0.84
CA GLY A 120 -29.23 10.14 -0.57
C GLY A 120 -29.24 9.09 -1.67
N CYS A 121 -28.52 9.23 -2.78
CA CYS A 121 -28.46 8.21 -3.85
C CYS A 121 -27.54 7.00 -3.53
N GLY A 122 -26.97 6.93 -2.33
CA GLY A 122 -26.20 5.76 -1.87
C GLY A 122 -24.69 5.80 -2.13
N LYS A 123 -24.09 6.96 -2.47
CA LYS A 123 -22.64 7.07 -2.74
C LYS A 123 -21.78 6.56 -1.58
N THR A 124 -22.03 7.07 -0.39
CA THR A 124 -21.30 6.67 0.83
C THR A 124 -21.53 5.20 1.16
N LEU A 125 -22.76 4.71 0.99
CA LEU A 125 -23.10 3.31 1.24
C LEU A 125 -22.34 2.37 0.28
N LEU A 126 -22.24 2.73 -1.00
CA LEU A 126 -21.46 1.96 -1.99
C LEU A 126 -19.99 1.86 -1.58
N ALA A 127 -19.36 2.98 -1.22
CA ALA A 127 -17.96 3.00 -0.81
C ALA A 127 -17.71 2.19 0.49
N GLN A 128 -18.60 2.35 1.47
CA GLN A 128 -18.52 1.61 2.73
C GLN A 128 -18.73 0.11 2.54
N THR A 129 -19.67 -0.30 1.68
CA THR A 129 -19.91 -1.70 1.36
C THR A 129 -18.73 -2.32 0.64
N LEU A 130 -18.09 -1.59 -0.30
CA LEU A 130 -16.86 -2.05 -0.95
C LEU A 130 -15.72 -2.32 0.04
N ALA A 131 -15.46 -1.38 0.95
CA ALA A 131 -14.44 -1.58 1.98
C ALA A 131 -14.72 -2.80 2.87
N LYS A 132 -15.98 -3.02 3.21
CA LYS A 132 -16.42 -4.19 3.98
C LYS A 132 -16.22 -5.51 3.22
N ILE A 133 -16.54 -5.56 1.93
CA ILE A 133 -16.37 -6.75 1.09
C ILE A 133 -14.89 -7.11 0.96
N LEU A 134 -14.04 -6.11 0.75
CA LEU A 134 -12.59 -6.27 0.60
C LEU A 134 -11.86 -6.51 1.91
N ASN A 135 -12.54 -6.35 3.04
CA ASN A 135 -11.96 -6.42 4.38
C ASN A 135 -10.83 -5.41 4.62
N VAL A 136 -10.99 -4.18 4.10
CA VAL A 136 -10.01 -3.10 4.26
C VAL A 136 -10.53 -2.00 5.16
N PRO A 137 -9.64 -1.23 5.85
CA PRO A 137 -10.02 -0.08 6.65
C PRO A 137 -10.78 0.96 5.83
N PHE A 138 -11.78 1.59 6.47
CA PHE A 138 -12.61 2.61 5.83
C PHE A 138 -12.68 3.87 6.66
N ALA A 139 -12.32 5.00 6.07
CA ALA A 139 -12.44 6.30 6.71
C ALA A 139 -13.29 7.26 5.89
N ILE A 140 -14.09 8.08 6.59
CA ILE A 140 -14.88 9.16 6.00
C ILE A 140 -14.28 10.49 6.42
N ALA A 141 -14.05 11.37 5.45
CA ALA A 141 -13.67 12.76 5.66
C ALA A 141 -14.69 13.68 5.01
N ASP A 142 -15.01 14.78 5.68
CA ASP A 142 -15.83 15.86 5.12
C ASP A 142 -14.89 16.93 4.57
N ALA A 143 -14.97 17.18 3.27
CA ALA A 143 -14.13 18.17 2.62
C ALA A 143 -14.37 19.60 3.12
N THR A 144 -15.54 19.89 3.67
CA THR A 144 -15.88 21.23 4.22
C THR A 144 -15.21 21.50 5.56
N ALA A 145 -14.85 20.46 6.29
CA ALA A 145 -14.15 20.56 7.57
C ALA A 145 -12.64 20.73 7.40
N LEU A 146 -12.11 20.46 6.19
CA LEU A 146 -10.68 20.53 5.90
C LEU A 146 -10.23 21.99 5.73
N THR A 147 -9.21 22.37 6.47
CA THR A 147 -8.57 23.69 6.40
C THR A 147 -7.08 23.55 6.12
N GLU A 148 -6.47 24.65 5.64
CA GLU A 148 -5.00 24.70 5.56
C GLU A 148 -4.38 24.62 6.96
N ALA A 149 -3.22 23.97 7.04
CA ALA A 149 -2.48 23.83 8.31
C ALA A 149 -2.30 25.18 9.02
N GLY A 150 -2.73 25.25 10.28
CA GLY A 150 -2.65 26.44 11.11
C GLY A 150 -3.93 27.28 11.19
N TYR A 151 -5.01 26.88 10.53
CA TYR A 151 -6.35 27.48 10.70
C TYR A 151 -7.25 26.58 11.57
N VAL A 152 -8.32 27.15 12.12
CA VAL A 152 -9.30 26.40 12.91
C VAL A 152 -10.11 25.48 12.02
N GLY A 153 -9.81 24.18 12.06
CA GLY A 153 -10.47 23.14 11.27
C GLY A 153 -9.71 21.81 11.38
N GLU A 154 -10.15 20.80 10.63
CA GLU A 154 -9.42 19.54 10.55
C GLU A 154 -8.29 19.67 9.51
N ASP A 155 -7.05 19.35 9.89
CA ASP A 155 -5.93 19.26 8.96
C ASP A 155 -6.09 18.04 8.06
N VAL A 156 -5.55 18.13 6.81
CA VAL A 156 -5.56 17.00 5.85
C VAL A 156 -4.91 15.75 6.46
N GLU A 157 -3.92 15.94 7.34
CA GLU A 157 -3.25 14.87 8.08
C GLU A 157 -4.19 14.08 8.99
N ASN A 158 -5.27 14.69 9.48
CA ASN A 158 -6.29 13.99 10.26
C ASN A 158 -7.06 12.93 9.47
N ILE A 159 -7.09 13.02 8.14
CA ILE A 159 -7.67 11.97 7.28
C ILE A 159 -6.87 10.69 7.40
N LEU A 160 -5.54 10.79 7.35
CA LEU A 160 -4.65 9.64 7.52
C LEU A 160 -4.78 9.04 8.92
N LEU A 161 -4.89 9.87 9.94
CA LEU A 161 -5.13 9.40 11.30
C LEU A 161 -6.45 8.61 11.42
N LYS A 162 -7.52 9.05 10.75
CA LYS A 162 -8.80 8.31 10.71
C LYS A 162 -8.66 6.93 10.08
N VAL A 163 -7.86 6.79 9.01
CA VAL A 163 -7.60 5.48 8.39
C VAL A 163 -6.79 4.58 9.31
N ILE A 164 -5.75 5.12 9.96
CA ILE A 164 -4.94 4.37 10.93
C ILE A 164 -5.81 3.91 12.12
N GLN A 165 -6.70 4.76 12.60
CA GLN A 165 -7.66 4.38 13.65
C GLN A 165 -8.64 3.30 13.19
N ALA A 166 -9.12 3.36 11.93
CA ALA A 166 -9.96 2.33 11.35
C ALA A 166 -9.24 0.99 11.12
N ALA A 167 -7.90 1.03 11.08
CA ALA A 167 -7.02 -0.13 11.02
C ALA A 167 -6.55 -0.61 12.40
N ASP A 168 -7.16 -0.13 13.51
CA ASP A 168 -6.75 -0.45 14.88
C ASP A 168 -5.28 -0.10 15.21
N GLY A 169 -4.70 0.87 14.51
CA GLY A 169 -3.32 1.33 14.66
C GLY A 169 -2.31 0.57 13.82
N ASP A 170 -2.74 -0.40 13.04
CA ASP A 170 -1.89 -1.13 12.09
C ASP A 170 -1.65 -0.28 10.84
N ILE A 171 -0.41 0.18 10.67
CA ILE A 171 -0.02 1.07 9.57
C ILE A 171 -0.04 0.33 8.22
N GLU A 172 0.45 -0.90 8.18
CA GLU A 172 0.49 -1.70 6.94
C GLU A 172 -0.92 -1.97 6.42
N ARG A 173 -1.83 -2.30 7.31
CA ARG A 173 -3.24 -2.47 7.00
C ARG A 173 -3.90 -1.15 6.58
N ALA A 174 -3.53 -0.02 7.20
CA ALA A 174 -4.04 1.30 6.87
C ALA A 174 -3.65 1.77 5.46
N GLU A 175 -2.47 1.39 4.95
CA GLU A 175 -1.98 1.71 3.60
C GLU A 175 -2.90 1.18 2.49
N HIS A 176 -3.65 0.12 2.78
CA HIS A 176 -4.61 -0.49 1.85
C HIS A 176 -6.05 -0.03 2.07
N GLY A 177 -6.25 0.94 2.97
CA GLY A 177 -7.56 1.46 3.32
C GLY A 177 -8.23 2.28 2.20
N ILE A 178 -9.54 2.42 2.31
CA ILE A 178 -10.35 3.27 1.45
C ILE A 178 -10.72 4.54 2.20
N ILE A 179 -10.41 5.70 1.62
CA ILE A 179 -10.82 7.01 2.11
C ILE A 179 -11.96 7.51 1.24
N TYR A 180 -13.10 7.81 1.85
CA TYR A 180 -14.23 8.46 1.21
C TYR A 180 -14.27 9.93 1.62
N ILE A 181 -14.05 10.82 0.65
CA ILE A 181 -14.11 12.26 0.88
C ILE A 181 -15.49 12.75 0.41
N ASP A 182 -16.33 13.16 1.34
CA ASP A 182 -17.66 13.71 1.04
C ASP A 182 -17.59 15.23 0.79
N GLU A 183 -18.61 15.74 0.13
CA GLU A 183 -18.82 17.17 -0.11
C GLU A 183 -17.66 17.91 -0.81
N ILE A 184 -16.87 17.22 -1.63
CA ILE A 184 -15.68 17.76 -2.33
C ILE A 184 -16.05 18.99 -3.21
N ASP A 185 -17.26 19.07 -3.69
CA ASP A 185 -17.78 20.19 -4.50
C ASP A 185 -17.93 21.50 -3.70
N LYS A 186 -17.98 21.42 -2.37
CA LYS A 186 -18.12 22.59 -1.50
C LYS A 186 -16.81 23.33 -1.25
N ILE A 187 -15.66 22.68 -1.45
CA ILE A 187 -14.34 23.31 -1.30
C ILE A 187 -14.20 24.50 -2.25
N THR A 188 -14.82 24.45 -3.44
CA THR A 188 -14.72 25.51 -4.46
C THR A 188 -15.69 26.65 -4.25
N ARG A 189 -16.67 26.50 -3.37
CA ARG A 189 -17.58 27.59 -3.01
C ARG A 189 -16.85 28.54 -2.08
N LYS A 190 -16.26 29.59 -2.66
CA LYS A 190 -15.76 30.73 -1.89
C LYS A 190 -16.91 31.25 -1.06
N SER A 191 -16.81 31.18 0.26
CA SER A 191 -17.63 31.98 1.14
C SER A 191 -17.40 33.44 0.73
N GLU A 192 -18.42 34.26 0.70
CA GLU A 192 -18.35 35.72 0.38
C GLU A 192 -17.52 36.51 1.43
N ASN A 193 -16.77 35.84 2.25
CA ASN A 193 -15.86 36.42 3.24
C ASN A 193 -14.48 36.63 2.59
N PRO A 194 -14.08 37.89 2.30
CA PRO A 194 -12.89 38.20 1.48
C PRO A 194 -11.57 37.97 2.14
N SER A 195 -11.51 37.32 3.30
CA SER A 195 -10.30 37.13 4.12
C SER A 195 -9.64 35.74 4.03
N ILE A 196 -10.20 34.77 3.29
CA ILE A 196 -9.58 33.46 3.14
C ILE A 196 -9.08 33.30 1.71
N LYS A 197 -7.82 33.60 1.46
CA LYS A 197 -7.12 33.22 0.23
C LYS A 197 -6.72 31.76 0.33
N ILE A 198 -7.51 30.88 -0.25
CA ILE A 198 -7.13 29.49 -0.42
C ILE A 198 -6.06 29.44 -1.52
N GLY A 199 -4.84 29.06 -1.15
CA GLY A 199 -3.77 28.79 -2.10
C GLY A 199 -4.16 27.63 -3.02
N ARG A 200 -3.94 27.78 -4.32
CA ARG A 200 -4.13 26.69 -5.28
C ARG A 200 -3.07 25.62 -5.01
N ALA A 201 -3.48 24.47 -4.53
CA ALA A 201 -2.66 23.26 -4.63
C ALA A 201 -2.63 22.85 -6.11
N HIS A 202 -1.46 22.87 -6.72
CA HIS A 202 -1.23 22.22 -8.00
C HIS A 202 -1.04 20.73 -7.74
N VAL A 203 -1.88 19.94 -8.36
CA VAL A 203 -1.74 18.49 -8.49
C VAL A 203 -0.71 18.20 -9.56
#